data_feb096b2170c99feb7e7c4e683f463bc
#
_entry.id   feb096b2170c99feb7e7c4e683f463bc
#
_cell.length_a   1.000
_cell.length_b   1.000
_cell.length_c   1.000
_cell.angle_alpha   90.00
_cell.angle_beta   90.00
_cell.angle_gamma   90.00
#
_symmetry.space_group_name_H-M   'P 1'
#
loop_
_entity.id
_entity.type
_entity.pdbx_description
1 polymer ?
#
loop_
_entity_poly.entity_id
_entity_poly.type
_entity_poly.pdbx_seq_one_letter_code
_entity_poly.pdbx_strand_id
1 'polypeptide(L)'
;KNRIAEPLYVNAAYSQEAQYQDIELTSHEGQECDIVISGKLKVQVGTHWEILGPGDSIYYDSSTPHGMIAVDGGDCLFYAIVLNPSGEPIPELTAREPSMSLPQPAPAAAPRRDEGEHLWQRWIDAEENPDGSLKAIRFKNPEHFNFAFDIVDEMAKAAPDKLAMLHIDRDKTERRFTFADISRLSNRAANYFHSLGIRKGDRVLLMLRRHYQFWIAMMALNKIGAVAILASNQLLKKDLVYRFRAAGAKAVLCTATGDCAHQVELALEECPEVTTRILVDGEREGWRSFDEEYRMFRSTYTPMKNESRPEGEDLLFMVFTSGTTGYPKIATHTHTYPLGHFVTARYWHMVDPNGLHLTISDTGWAKAMWGKLYGQWLCEGAIFVYDFDRFSAADILPMFKKYNITTFCAPPTMYRFMIKEDLGAYDLSSIHHATIAGEALNPEVFHQFKKATGLSLMEGFGQSETTMMIGNTLGMTPKVGSMGKPVPLYDVDIVNPDGQSVGVGETGEIVVRVDKGMPCGLSRGYFDNAQGKPISSVRNGLYHTGDTAWRDEDGYYWYVGRVDDLIKSSGYRIGPFEIE
;
A
#
# COMPACT_ATOMS: atom_id res chain seq x y z
N LYS A 1 -30.14 12.31 3.26
CA LYS A 1 -30.77 13.38 4.06
C LYS A 1 -31.75 12.75 5.03
N ASN A 2 -31.29 12.23 6.13
CA ASN A 2 -31.97 11.94 7.38
C ASN A 2 -30.91 11.30 8.25
N ARG A 3 -29.88 12.07 8.66
CA ARG A 3 -28.90 11.60 9.65
C ARG A 3 -29.50 11.81 11.01
N ILE A 4 -29.66 10.73 11.76
CA ILE A 4 -30.11 10.75 13.16
C ILE A 4 -28.96 11.16 14.09
N ALA A 5 -27.72 10.96 13.66
CA ALA A 5 -26.50 11.32 14.40
C ALA A 5 -25.58 12.18 13.52
N GLU A 6 -25.10 13.28 14.04
CA GLU A 6 -24.13 14.16 13.37
C GLU A 6 -22.87 14.27 14.26
N PRO A 7 -21.74 13.68 13.85
CA PRO A 7 -20.48 13.87 14.54
C PRO A 7 -19.87 15.22 14.15
N LEU A 8 -19.61 16.05 15.13
CA LEU A 8 -18.91 17.32 14.99
C LEU A 8 -17.51 17.20 15.58
N TYR A 9 -16.50 17.64 14.83
CA TYR A 9 -15.15 17.77 15.33
C TYR A 9 -14.93 19.18 15.85
N VAL A 10 -14.78 19.34 17.15
CA VAL A 10 -14.79 20.63 17.82
C VAL A 10 -13.42 20.94 18.41
N ASN A 11 -12.90 22.13 18.14
CA ASN A 11 -11.75 22.70 18.82
C ASN A 11 -12.23 23.81 19.76
N ALA A 12 -12.29 23.52 21.06
CA ALA A 12 -12.53 24.54 22.08
C ALA A 12 -11.22 25.30 22.33
N ALA A 13 -11.16 26.54 21.87
CA ALA A 13 -9.98 27.39 22.12
C ALA A 13 -9.88 27.77 23.60
N TYR A 14 -8.68 27.70 24.15
CA TYR A 14 -8.43 28.15 25.51
C TYR A 14 -8.54 29.66 25.60
N SER A 15 -9.31 30.16 26.57
CA SER A 15 -9.38 31.58 26.91
C SER A 15 -9.17 31.78 28.39
N GLN A 16 -8.20 32.59 28.77
CA GLN A 16 -7.93 32.91 30.16
C GLN A 16 -9.09 33.68 30.79
N GLU A 17 -9.81 34.50 30.02
CA GLU A 17 -10.98 35.23 30.50
C GLU A 17 -12.16 34.30 30.81
N ALA A 18 -12.36 33.28 29.97
CA ALA A 18 -13.44 32.30 30.16
C ALA A 18 -13.28 31.45 31.43
N GLN A 19 -12.08 31.38 32.02
CA GLN A 19 -11.84 30.64 33.25
C GLN A 19 -12.47 31.33 34.49
N TYR A 20 -12.75 32.62 34.39
CA TYR A 20 -13.30 33.45 35.49
C TYR A 20 -14.76 33.83 35.26
N GLN A 21 -15.37 33.37 34.19
CA GLN A 21 -16.76 33.62 33.84
C GLN A 21 -17.57 32.33 33.98
N ASP A 22 -18.89 32.47 34.17
CA ASP A 22 -19.80 31.33 34.09
C ASP A 22 -19.85 30.81 32.67
N ILE A 23 -19.90 29.47 32.53
CA ILE A 23 -19.99 28.82 31.23
C ILE A 23 -21.35 29.20 30.60
N GLU A 24 -21.31 29.72 29.38
CA GLU A 24 -22.53 30.00 28.63
C GLU A 24 -23.22 28.67 28.28
N LEU A 25 -24.46 28.51 28.74
CA LEU A 25 -25.22 27.28 28.58
C LEU A 25 -26.24 27.45 27.46
N THR A 26 -26.25 26.44 26.57
CA THR A 26 -27.22 26.28 25.47
C THR A 26 -28.01 25.00 25.66
N SER A 27 -29.14 24.85 24.97
CA SER A 27 -29.88 23.58 24.93
C SER A 27 -30.49 23.37 23.56
N HIS A 28 -30.60 22.12 23.14
CA HIS A 28 -31.27 21.69 21.92
C HIS A 28 -31.95 20.34 22.10
N GLU A 29 -32.85 19.97 21.20
CA GLU A 29 -33.48 18.65 21.27
C GLU A 29 -32.47 17.55 20.93
N GLY A 30 -32.63 16.39 21.57
CA GLY A 30 -31.85 15.20 21.31
C GLY A 30 -30.88 14.84 22.44
N GLN A 31 -29.83 14.15 22.06
CA GLN A 31 -28.81 13.66 22.98
C GLN A 31 -27.43 13.97 22.41
N GLU A 32 -26.46 14.17 23.27
CA GLU A 32 -25.09 14.47 22.88
C GLU A 32 -24.10 13.57 23.63
N CYS A 33 -23.06 13.16 22.91
CA CYS A 33 -21.95 12.42 23.46
C CYS A 33 -20.64 13.11 23.06
N ASP A 34 -19.91 13.63 24.04
CA ASP A 34 -18.61 14.26 23.82
C ASP A 34 -17.49 13.30 24.19
N ILE A 35 -16.48 13.22 23.34
CA ILE A 35 -15.31 12.35 23.53
C ILE A 35 -14.06 13.21 23.37
N VAL A 36 -13.28 13.37 24.43
CA VAL A 36 -12.06 14.20 24.40
C VAL A 36 -10.92 13.46 23.73
N ILE A 37 -10.32 14.11 22.73
CA ILE A 37 -9.18 13.61 21.96
C ILE A 37 -7.85 14.13 22.53
N SER A 38 -7.78 15.43 22.81
CA SER A 38 -6.59 16.05 23.41
C SER A 38 -6.96 17.31 24.18
N GLY A 39 -6.11 17.69 25.12
CA GLY A 39 -6.39 18.81 26.03
C GLY A 39 -7.31 18.40 27.17
N LYS A 40 -7.89 19.38 27.87
CA LYS A 40 -8.87 19.16 28.93
C LYS A 40 -10.10 20.02 28.72
N LEU A 41 -11.27 19.42 28.87
CA LEU A 41 -12.57 20.04 28.66
C LEU A 41 -13.34 20.10 29.98
N LYS A 42 -13.73 21.28 30.44
CA LYS A 42 -14.70 21.44 31.51
C LYS A 42 -16.08 21.50 30.86
N VAL A 43 -16.89 20.48 31.17
CA VAL A 43 -18.28 20.38 30.69
C VAL A 43 -19.22 20.64 31.82
N GLN A 44 -20.23 21.45 31.59
CA GLN A 44 -21.34 21.70 32.55
C GLN A 44 -22.66 21.26 31.92
N VAL A 45 -23.42 20.43 32.64
CA VAL A 45 -24.76 19.98 32.25
C VAL A 45 -25.70 20.29 33.41
N GLY A 46 -26.60 21.24 33.21
CA GLY A 46 -27.43 21.79 34.29
C GLY A 46 -26.58 22.43 35.38
N THR A 47 -26.68 21.89 36.60
CA THR A 47 -25.88 22.34 37.73
C THR A 47 -24.64 21.49 38.02
N HIS A 48 -24.46 20.38 37.27
CA HIS A 48 -23.32 19.48 37.41
C HIS A 48 -22.24 19.84 36.41
N TRP A 49 -20.97 19.74 36.82
CA TRP A 49 -19.83 19.93 35.94
C TRP A 49 -18.70 18.95 36.24
N GLU A 50 -17.98 18.57 35.21
CA GLU A 50 -16.80 17.70 35.26
C GLU A 50 -15.68 18.21 34.38
N ILE A 51 -14.45 17.77 34.64
CA ILE A 51 -13.28 18.01 33.77
C ILE A 51 -12.89 16.67 33.16
N LEU A 52 -12.97 16.63 31.81
CA LEU A 52 -12.64 15.48 31.01
C LEU A 52 -11.23 15.63 30.42
N GLY A 53 -10.45 14.57 30.45
CA GLY A 53 -9.16 14.46 29.78
C GLY A 53 -9.20 13.55 28.56
N PRO A 54 -8.07 13.41 27.84
CA PRO A 54 -8.01 12.56 26.64
C PRO A 54 -8.46 11.12 26.89
N GLY A 55 -9.44 10.65 26.12
CA GLY A 55 -10.07 9.34 26.24
C GLY A 55 -11.31 9.31 27.12
N ASP A 56 -11.60 10.36 27.89
CA ASP A 56 -12.84 10.46 28.64
C ASP A 56 -14.00 10.87 27.73
N SER A 57 -15.21 10.46 28.13
CA SER A 57 -16.44 10.82 27.44
C SER A 57 -17.57 11.14 28.42
N ILE A 58 -18.47 11.99 27.95
CA ILE A 58 -19.70 12.32 28.67
C ILE A 58 -20.90 12.15 27.72
N TYR A 59 -22.02 11.67 28.25
CA TYR A 59 -23.24 11.48 27.49
C TYR A 59 -24.42 12.07 28.29
N TYR A 60 -25.22 12.90 27.64
CA TYR A 60 -26.31 13.61 28.29
C TYR A 60 -27.47 13.90 27.32
N ASP A 61 -28.64 14.24 27.93
CA ASP A 61 -29.80 14.77 27.22
C ASP A 61 -29.56 16.25 26.95
N SER A 62 -29.47 16.63 25.66
CA SER A 62 -29.11 17.97 25.20
C SER A 62 -30.26 19.00 25.46
N SER A 63 -31.46 18.55 25.86
CA SER A 63 -32.52 19.46 26.33
C SER A 63 -32.18 20.07 27.67
N THR A 64 -31.28 19.46 28.46
CA THR A 64 -30.68 20.04 29.67
C THR A 64 -29.67 21.12 29.27
N PRO A 65 -29.76 22.34 29.82
CA PRO A 65 -28.79 23.39 29.53
C PRO A 65 -27.36 22.92 29.77
N HIS A 66 -26.51 23.01 28.76
CA HIS A 66 -25.13 22.53 28.78
C HIS A 66 -24.19 23.50 28.09
N GLY A 67 -22.92 23.40 28.43
CA GLY A 67 -21.84 24.20 27.82
C GLY A 67 -20.46 23.68 28.24
N MET A 68 -19.44 24.09 27.51
CA MET A 68 -18.09 23.58 27.73
C MET A 68 -17.03 24.63 27.40
N ILE A 69 -15.90 24.55 28.09
CA ILE A 69 -14.72 25.38 27.88
C ILE A 69 -13.45 24.55 28.00
N ALA A 70 -12.43 24.89 27.22
CA ALA A 70 -11.08 24.35 27.40
C ALA A 70 -10.45 24.88 28.68
N VAL A 71 -9.73 24.03 29.44
CA VAL A 71 -9.10 24.39 30.72
C VAL A 71 -7.61 23.98 30.71
N ASP A 72 -6.91 24.31 31.82
CA ASP A 72 -5.48 23.98 32.02
C ASP A 72 -4.50 24.61 31.02
N GLY A 73 -4.85 25.75 30.42
CA GLY A 73 -3.91 26.55 29.63
C GLY A 73 -3.69 26.12 28.19
N GLY A 74 -4.49 25.18 27.68
CA GLY A 74 -4.41 24.69 26.29
C GLY A 74 -5.77 24.46 25.67
N ASP A 75 -5.83 24.50 24.34
CA ASP A 75 -7.02 24.15 23.57
C ASP A 75 -7.42 22.69 23.79
N CYS A 76 -8.72 22.40 23.71
CA CYS A 76 -9.26 21.06 23.79
C CYS A 76 -9.91 20.63 22.48
N LEU A 77 -9.48 19.49 21.98
CA LEU A 77 -10.08 18.82 20.83
C LEU A 77 -10.98 17.68 21.28
N PHE A 78 -12.22 17.65 20.79
CA PHE A 78 -13.16 16.59 21.09
C PHE A 78 -14.14 16.33 19.96
N TYR A 79 -14.77 15.17 19.96
CA TYR A 79 -15.92 14.86 19.13
C TYR A 79 -17.20 15.12 19.92
N ALA A 80 -18.09 15.92 19.38
CA ALA A 80 -19.48 16.03 19.80
C ALA A 80 -20.35 15.23 18.84
N ILE A 81 -20.98 14.17 19.30
CA ILE A 81 -21.89 13.33 18.53
C ILE A 81 -23.31 13.70 18.95
N VAL A 82 -23.97 14.48 18.11
CA VAL A 82 -25.32 14.97 18.38
C VAL A 82 -26.34 14.06 17.70
N LEU A 83 -27.24 13.51 18.50
CA LEU A 83 -28.39 12.71 18.07
C LEU A 83 -29.60 13.65 17.99
N ASN A 84 -30.01 13.99 16.78
CA ASN A 84 -31.17 14.87 16.54
C ASN A 84 -32.33 14.10 15.90
N PRO A 85 -33.33 13.67 16.68
CA PRO A 85 -34.45 12.89 16.14
C PRO A 85 -35.41 13.69 15.25
N SER A 86 -35.42 15.02 15.32
CA SER A 86 -36.32 15.88 14.52
C SER A 86 -35.78 16.17 13.12
N GLY A 87 -34.48 16.02 12.85
CA GLY A 87 -33.86 16.29 11.56
C GLY A 87 -33.83 17.77 11.16
N GLU A 88 -34.09 18.68 12.10
CA GLU A 88 -33.92 20.12 11.86
C GLU A 88 -32.43 20.50 11.94
N PRO A 89 -31.98 21.50 11.14
CA PRO A 89 -30.60 21.94 11.19
C PRO A 89 -30.23 22.48 12.59
N ILE A 90 -29.17 21.97 13.18
CA ILE A 90 -28.59 22.54 14.40
C ILE A 90 -28.11 23.95 14.08
N PRO A 91 -28.38 24.96 14.91
CA PRO A 91 -27.88 26.32 14.68
C PRO A 91 -26.37 26.28 14.53
N GLU A 92 -25.84 26.79 13.41
CA GLU A 92 -24.41 26.87 13.15
C GLU A 92 -23.70 27.54 14.33
N LEU A 93 -22.85 26.82 15.01
CA LEU A 93 -21.81 27.40 15.85
C LEU A 93 -20.87 28.15 14.89
N THR A 94 -21.02 29.47 14.82
CA THR A 94 -20.16 30.32 14.02
C THR A 94 -18.75 30.31 14.59
N ALA A 95 -17.96 29.32 14.18
CA ALA A 95 -16.52 29.38 14.33
C ALA A 95 -16.01 30.54 13.51
N ARG A 96 -15.53 31.59 14.15
CA ARG A 96 -14.73 32.61 13.49
C ARG A 96 -13.45 31.96 13.00
N GLU A 97 -13.34 31.78 11.67
CA GLU A 97 -12.07 31.42 11.05
C GLU A 97 -11.01 32.47 11.41
N PRO A 98 -9.85 32.06 11.95
CA PRO A 98 -8.72 32.97 12.01
C PRO A 98 -8.21 33.17 10.59
N SER A 99 -8.39 34.38 10.05
CA SER A 99 -7.82 34.80 8.78
C SER A 99 -6.30 34.95 8.94
N MET A 100 -5.57 33.86 8.74
CA MET A 100 -4.16 33.91 8.37
C MET A 100 -4.02 33.21 7.03
N SER A 101 -4.04 33.99 5.97
CA SER A 101 -3.58 33.56 4.66
C SER A 101 -2.06 33.33 4.73
N LEU A 102 -1.66 32.10 5.01
CA LEU A 102 -0.32 31.67 4.66
C LEU A 102 -0.21 31.72 3.13
N PRO A 103 0.91 32.19 2.57
CA PRO A 103 1.10 32.12 1.13
C PRO A 103 0.95 30.65 0.72
N GLN A 104 0.00 30.39 -0.19
CA GLN A 104 -0.13 29.04 -0.77
C GLN A 104 1.23 28.69 -1.38
N PRO A 105 1.85 27.55 -1.00
CA PRO A 105 2.96 27.06 -1.76
C PRO A 105 2.51 26.92 -3.21
N ALA A 106 3.32 27.41 -4.13
CA ALA A 106 3.06 27.24 -5.54
C ALA A 106 2.74 25.76 -5.80
N PRO A 107 1.75 25.42 -6.65
CA PRO A 107 1.46 24.03 -6.96
C PRO A 107 2.76 23.34 -7.34
N ALA A 108 3.05 22.21 -6.70
CA ALA A 108 4.24 21.42 -6.99
C ALA A 108 4.33 21.29 -8.51
N ALA A 109 5.43 21.75 -9.09
CA ALA A 109 5.62 21.68 -10.53
C ALA A 109 5.40 20.22 -10.93
N ALA A 110 4.52 19.99 -11.89
CA ALA A 110 4.33 18.66 -12.46
C ALA A 110 5.71 18.09 -12.77
N PRO A 111 5.97 16.80 -12.47
CA PRO A 111 7.27 16.21 -12.75
C PRO A 111 7.63 16.53 -14.20
N ARG A 112 8.86 17.05 -14.40
CA ARG A 112 9.33 17.40 -15.75
C ARG A 112 9.18 16.15 -16.61
N ARG A 113 8.34 16.23 -17.63
CA ARG A 113 8.23 15.18 -18.65
C ARG A 113 9.59 15.07 -19.31
N ASP A 114 10.23 13.92 -19.14
CA ASP A 114 11.37 13.57 -19.95
C ASP A 114 10.83 13.29 -21.35
N GLU A 115 11.20 14.09 -22.34
CA GLU A 115 10.74 13.96 -23.74
C GLU A 115 11.50 12.85 -24.48
N GLY A 116 12.31 12.05 -23.77
CA GLY A 116 13.09 10.96 -24.33
C GLY A 116 12.25 9.73 -24.73
N GLU A 117 12.84 8.86 -25.52
CA GLU A 117 12.28 7.55 -25.84
C GLU A 117 12.49 6.61 -24.64
N HIS A 118 11.39 6.14 -24.04
CA HIS A 118 11.43 5.24 -22.88
C HIS A 118 11.28 3.77 -23.28
N LEU A 119 11.95 2.86 -22.59
CA LEU A 119 11.87 1.42 -22.87
C LEU A 119 10.47 0.86 -22.71
N TRP A 120 9.68 1.36 -21.75
CA TRP A 120 8.29 0.92 -21.55
C TRP A 120 7.40 1.13 -22.78
N GLN A 121 7.70 2.12 -23.64
CA GLN A 121 6.94 2.40 -24.86
C GLN A 121 6.96 1.24 -25.88
N ARG A 122 7.92 0.32 -25.75
CA ARG A 122 7.94 -0.91 -26.56
C ARG A 122 6.79 -1.86 -26.20
N TRP A 123 6.30 -1.77 -24.94
CA TRP A 123 5.32 -2.68 -24.37
C TRP A 123 3.98 -2.03 -24.04
N ILE A 124 3.95 -0.73 -23.89
CA ILE A 124 2.80 0.03 -23.40
C ILE A 124 2.51 1.19 -24.35
N ASP A 125 1.22 1.32 -24.66
CA ASP A 125 0.64 2.44 -25.38
C ASP A 125 -0.33 3.15 -24.44
N ALA A 126 0.08 4.30 -23.91
CA ALA A 126 -0.69 5.09 -22.96
C ALA A 126 -1.17 6.37 -23.63
N GLU A 127 -2.49 6.53 -23.70
CA GLU A 127 -3.13 7.76 -24.19
C GLU A 127 -3.42 8.67 -22.98
N GLU A 128 -2.88 9.88 -23.02
CA GLU A 128 -3.03 10.87 -21.94
C GLU A 128 -3.98 11.99 -22.35
N ASN A 129 -4.70 12.55 -21.36
CA ASN A 129 -5.45 13.78 -21.50
C ASN A 129 -4.49 15.00 -21.54
N PRO A 130 -4.97 16.21 -21.92
CA PRO A 130 -4.15 17.42 -21.94
C PRO A 130 -3.51 17.79 -20.59
N ASP A 131 -4.12 17.38 -19.47
CA ASP A 131 -3.61 17.59 -18.11
C ASP A 131 -2.58 16.53 -17.68
N GLY A 132 -2.30 15.54 -18.55
CA GLY A 132 -1.38 14.45 -18.31
C GLY A 132 -1.97 13.24 -17.59
N SER A 133 -3.24 13.29 -17.21
CA SER A 133 -3.92 12.13 -16.64
C SER A 133 -4.10 11.03 -17.70
N LEU A 134 -4.11 9.77 -17.24
CA LEU A 134 -4.27 8.62 -18.12
C LEU A 134 -5.71 8.55 -18.65
N LYS A 135 -5.89 8.55 -19.96
CA LYS A 135 -7.18 8.36 -20.63
C LYS A 135 -7.45 6.90 -20.99
N ALA A 136 -6.45 6.25 -21.57
CA ALA A 136 -6.54 4.84 -21.97
C ALA A 136 -5.15 4.18 -21.95
N ILE A 137 -5.12 2.86 -21.80
CA ILE A 137 -3.89 2.07 -21.82
C ILE A 137 -4.09 0.80 -22.63
N ARG A 138 -3.10 0.44 -23.42
CA ARG A 138 -3.02 -0.83 -24.14
C ARG A 138 -1.62 -1.42 -23.97
N PHE A 139 -1.55 -2.76 -23.94
CA PHE A 139 -0.29 -3.48 -23.89
C PHE A 139 0.01 -4.10 -25.27
N LYS A 140 1.28 -4.02 -25.66
CA LYS A 140 1.80 -4.54 -26.91
C LYS A 140 2.47 -5.88 -26.63
N ASN A 141 1.96 -6.96 -27.25
CA ASN A 141 2.51 -8.32 -27.14
C ASN A 141 2.82 -8.76 -25.69
N PRO A 142 1.92 -8.56 -24.71
CA PRO A 142 2.19 -8.89 -23.31
C PRO A 142 2.48 -10.37 -23.10
N GLU A 143 2.05 -11.24 -24.04
CA GLU A 143 2.31 -12.68 -24.06
C GLU A 143 3.80 -13.03 -24.21
N HIS A 144 4.63 -12.09 -24.66
CA HIS A 144 6.09 -12.25 -24.83
C HIS A 144 6.91 -11.49 -23.79
N PHE A 145 6.25 -10.84 -22.82
CA PHE A 145 6.92 -9.99 -21.85
C PHE A 145 7.59 -10.78 -20.72
N ASN A 146 8.85 -10.42 -20.42
CA ASN A 146 9.58 -10.82 -19.23
C ASN A 146 10.31 -9.63 -18.63
N PHE A 147 9.95 -9.24 -17.43
CA PHE A 147 10.45 -8.02 -16.79
C PHE A 147 11.98 -7.97 -16.66
N ALA A 148 12.61 -9.10 -16.28
CA ALA A 148 14.05 -9.13 -16.06
C ALA A 148 14.85 -8.95 -17.37
N PHE A 149 14.39 -9.55 -18.48
CA PHE A 149 15.06 -9.42 -19.78
C PHE A 149 14.70 -8.11 -20.48
N ASP A 150 13.41 -7.77 -20.52
CA ASP A 150 12.90 -6.72 -21.40
C ASP A 150 12.96 -5.32 -20.79
N ILE A 151 13.11 -5.24 -19.46
CA ILE A 151 13.28 -3.97 -18.74
C ILE A 151 14.68 -3.90 -18.12
N VAL A 152 15.01 -4.80 -17.18
CA VAL A 152 16.25 -4.68 -16.40
C VAL A 152 17.49 -4.85 -17.28
N ASP A 153 17.54 -5.90 -18.11
CA ASP A 153 18.68 -6.15 -18.96
C ASP A 153 18.78 -5.15 -20.13
N GLU A 154 17.64 -4.65 -20.63
CA GLU A 154 17.64 -3.59 -21.66
C GLU A 154 18.07 -2.24 -21.06
N MET A 155 17.64 -1.89 -19.84
CA MET A 155 18.15 -0.72 -19.13
C MET A 155 19.65 -0.81 -18.85
N ALA A 156 20.13 -2.01 -18.47
CA ALA A 156 21.56 -2.25 -18.27
C ALA A 156 22.40 -2.02 -19.55
N LYS A 157 21.81 -2.18 -20.74
CA LYS A 157 22.44 -1.89 -22.03
C LYS A 157 22.31 -0.40 -22.41
N ALA A 158 21.12 0.16 -22.26
CA ALA A 158 20.80 1.52 -22.71
C ALA A 158 21.41 2.60 -21.77
N ALA A 159 21.38 2.35 -20.46
CA ALA A 159 21.86 3.28 -19.43
C ALA A 159 22.54 2.52 -18.28
N PRO A 160 23.73 1.92 -18.52
CA PRO A 160 24.38 1.00 -17.55
C PRO A 160 24.65 1.63 -16.20
N ASP A 161 24.99 2.91 -16.15
CA ASP A 161 25.34 3.64 -14.92
C ASP A 161 24.12 4.25 -14.21
N LYS A 162 22.91 4.13 -14.80
CA LYS A 162 21.69 4.65 -14.19
C LYS A 162 21.38 3.90 -12.89
N LEU A 163 21.13 4.66 -11.83
CA LEU A 163 20.80 4.10 -10.52
C LEU A 163 19.47 3.32 -10.62
N ALA A 164 19.49 2.07 -10.17
CA ALA A 164 18.31 1.23 -10.02
C ALA A 164 17.85 1.19 -8.55
N MET A 165 18.81 1.10 -7.60
CA MET A 165 18.50 0.99 -6.18
C MET A 165 19.59 1.64 -5.32
N LEU A 166 19.14 2.43 -4.34
CA LEU A 166 19.94 2.85 -3.20
C LEU A 166 19.47 2.08 -1.96
N HIS A 167 20.33 1.24 -1.43
CA HIS A 167 20.05 0.39 -0.27
C HIS A 167 20.84 0.87 0.95
N ILE A 168 20.14 1.05 2.06
CA ILE A 168 20.71 1.35 3.36
C ILE A 168 20.37 0.20 4.28
N ASP A 169 21.37 -0.49 4.82
CA ASP A 169 21.14 -1.55 5.78
C ASP A 169 20.91 -1.02 7.21
N ARG A 170 20.63 -1.92 8.14
CA ARG A 170 20.40 -1.57 9.54
C ARG A 170 21.61 -0.90 10.22
N ASP A 171 22.82 -1.20 9.73
CA ASP A 171 24.08 -0.62 10.23
C ASP A 171 24.41 0.70 9.51
N LYS A 172 23.46 1.23 8.72
CA LYS A 172 23.57 2.45 7.91
C LYS A 172 24.62 2.36 6.80
N THR A 173 25.04 1.16 6.41
CA THR A 173 25.92 0.97 5.25
C THR A 173 25.14 1.24 3.96
N GLU A 174 25.67 2.15 3.14
CA GLU A 174 25.08 2.54 1.87
C GLU A 174 25.59 1.65 0.73
N ARG A 175 24.68 1.14 -0.09
CA ARG A 175 25.00 0.40 -1.32
C ARG A 175 24.19 0.97 -2.47
N ARG A 176 24.88 1.31 -3.53
CA ARG A 176 24.28 1.82 -4.77
C ARG A 176 24.37 0.72 -5.82
N PHE A 177 23.24 0.42 -6.44
CA PHE A 177 23.17 -0.56 -7.53
C PHE A 177 22.65 0.14 -8.78
N THR A 178 23.43 0.07 -9.86
CA THR A 178 22.99 0.50 -11.19
C THR A 178 22.17 -0.61 -11.85
N PHE A 179 21.48 -0.30 -12.96
CA PHE A 179 20.81 -1.35 -13.73
C PHE A 179 21.80 -2.40 -14.25
N ALA A 180 23.03 -2.00 -14.63
CA ALA A 180 24.09 -2.95 -15.00
C ALA A 180 24.47 -3.87 -13.84
N ASP A 181 24.51 -3.36 -12.59
CA ASP A 181 24.76 -4.20 -11.42
C ASP A 181 23.63 -5.18 -11.17
N ILE A 182 22.37 -4.75 -11.22
CA ILE A 182 21.21 -5.64 -11.03
C ILE A 182 21.20 -6.73 -12.10
N SER A 183 21.43 -6.39 -13.36
CA SER A 183 21.52 -7.37 -14.45
C SER A 183 22.64 -8.37 -14.22
N ARG A 184 23.86 -7.90 -13.94
CA ARG A 184 25.03 -8.72 -13.70
C ARG A 184 24.88 -9.66 -12.49
N LEU A 185 24.39 -9.13 -11.37
CA LEU A 185 24.22 -9.91 -10.14
C LEU A 185 23.08 -10.92 -10.27
N SER A 186 21.97 -10.54 -10.91
CA SER A 186 20.86 -11.48 -11.16
C SER A 186 21.25 -12.58 -12.16
N ASN A 187 22.12 -12.31 -13.15
CA ASN A 187 22.67 -13.34 -14.02
C ASN A 187 23.48 -14.38 -13.24
N ARG A 188 24.33 -13.93 -12.31
CA ARG A 188 25.08 -14.82 -11.43
C ARG A 188 24.16 -15.67 -10.56
N ALA A 189 23.15 -15.05 -9.95
CA ALA A 189 22.17 -15.74 -9.12
C ALA A 189 21.30 -16.71 -9.94
N ALA A 190 20.95 -16.41 -11.18
CA ALA A 190 20.24 -17.32 -12.08
C ALA A 190 21.06 -18.57 -12.39
N ASN A 191 22.34 -18.41 -12.73
CA ASN A 191 23.26 -19.53 -12.94
C ASN A 191 23.45 -20.36 -11.65
N TYR A 192 23.53 -19.71 -10.49
CA TYR A 192 23.60 -20.36 -9.18
C TYR A 192 22.35 -21.20 -8.90
N PHE A 193 21.14 -20.63 -9.04
CA PHE A 193 19.91 -21.38 -8.85
C PHE A 193 19.79 -22.58 -9.80
N HIS A 194 20.21 -22.42 -11.07
CA HIS A 194 20.27 -23.53 -12.00
C HIS A 194 21.21 -24.65 -11.54
N SER A 195 22.38 -24.30 -10.96
CA SER A 195 23.32 -25.29 -10.44
C SER A 195 22.75 -26.10 -9.28
N LEU A 196 21.79 -25.53 -8.54
CA LEU A 196 21.04 -26.19 -7.47
C LEU A 196 19.85 -27.01 -7.97
N GLY A 197 19.68 -27.13 -9.30
CA GLY A 197 18.58 -27.87 -9.89
C GLY A 197 17.24 -27.14 -9.87
N ILE A 198 17.20 -25.82 -9.62
CA ILE A 198 15.98 -25.01 -9.72
C ILE A 198 15.71 -24.73 -11.20
N ARG A 199 14.48 -24.95 -11.65
CA ARG A 199 14.06 -24.88 -13.05
C ARG A 199 12.77 -24.07 -13.19
N LYS A 200 12.39 -23.77 -14.43
CA LYS A 200 11.11 -23.15 -14.78
C LYS A 200 9.95 -23.88 -14.12
N GLY A 201 9.07 -23.12 -13.44
CA GLY A 201 7.93 -23.64 -12.71
C GLY A 201 8.22 -24.14 -11.30
N ASP A 202 9.48 -24.32 -10.88
CA ASP A 202 9.79 -24.60 -9.47
C ASP A 202 9.47 -23.41 -8.58
N ARG A 203 8.95 -23.67 -7.36
CA ARG A 203 8.55 -22.65 -6.40
C ARG A 203 9.63 -22.47 -5.35
N VAL A 204 10.08 -21.22 -5.15
CA VAL A 204 11.12 -20.84 -4.20
C VAL A 204 10.54 -19.85 -3.19
N LEU A 205 10.52 -20.24 -1.91
CA LEU A 205 10.03 -19.35 -0.86
C LEU A 205 11.12 -18.34 -0.49
N LEU A 206 10.78 -17.06 -0.57
CA LEU A 206 11.65 -15.92 -0.21
C LEU A 206 11.21 -15.35 1.14
N MET A 207 11.92 -15.70 2.20
CA MET A 207 11.72 -15.20 3.56
C MET A 207 12.85 -14.20 3.89
N LEU A 208 12.89 -13.16 3.07
CA LEU A 208 13.92 -12.11 3.13
C LEU A 208 13.29 -10.81 3.64
N ARG A 209 13.97 -10.19 4.58
CA ARG A 209 13.66 -8.82 5.00
C ARG A 209 13.87 -7.87 3.81
N ARG A 210 14.18 -6.62 4.07
CA ARG A 210 14.52 -5.64 3.03
C ARG A 210 15.99 -5.73 2.61
N HIS A 211 16.60 -6.93 2.66
CA HIS A 211 17.96 -7.18 2.17
C HIS A 211 18.02 -6.99 0.65
N TYR A 212 19.10 -6.37 0.14
CA TYR A 212 19.25 -6.12 -1.30
C TYR A 212 19.25 -7.40 -2.14
N GLN A 213 19.61 -8.53 -1.55
CA GLN A 213 19.58 -9.84 -2.18
C GLN A 213 18.18 -10.26 -2.65
N PHE A 214 17.11 -9.70 -2.04
CA PHE A 214 15.74 -9.93 -2.48
C PHE A 214 15.55 -9.53 -3.95
N TRP A 215 16.01 -8.35 -4.34
CA TRP A 215 15.87 -7.87 -5.73
C TRP A 215 16.71 -8.67 -6.70
N ILE A 216 17.91 -9.07 -6.30
CA ILE A 216 18.78 -9.94 -7.09
C ILE A 216 18.11 -11.30 -7.32
N ALA A 217 17.59 -11.92 -6.25
CA ALA A 217 16.90 -13.21 -6.31
C ALA A 217 15.63 -13.14 -7.15
N MET A 218 14.79 -12.09 -6.98
CA MET A 218 13.59 -11.90 -7.78
C MET A 218 13.90 -11.84 -9.29
N MET A 219 14.89 -11.05 -9.69
CA MET A 219 15.29 -10.97 -11.10
C MET A 219 15.88 -12.28 -11.61
N ALA A 220 16.66 -12.98 -10.78
CA ALA A 220 17.20 -14.29 -11.15
C ALA A 220 16.10 -15.34 -11.36
N LEU A 221 15.11 -15.41 -10.46
CA LEU A 221 13.96 -16.29 -10.58
C LEU A 221 13.12 -15.95 -11.81
N ASN A 222 12.93 -14.65 -12.12
CA ASN A 222 12.26 -14.22 -13.35
C ASN A 222 12.98 -14.72 -14.61
N LYS A 223 14.32 -14.70 -14.62
CA LYS A 223 15.13 -15.15 -15.77
C LYS A 223 15.04 -16.65 -16.00
N ILE A 224 15.00 -17.45 -14.93
CA ILE A 224 14.88 -18.91 -15.06
C ILE A 224 13.41 -19.40 -15.11
N GLY A 225 12.45 -18.51 -14.86
CA GLY A 225 11.02 -18.87 -14.83
C GLY A 225 10.62 -19.66 -13.58
N ALA A 226 11.41 -19.62 -12.53
CA ALA A 226 11.01 -20.16 -11.23
C ALA A 226 10.10 -19.16 -10.52
N VAL A 227 9.13 -19.68 -9.77
CA VAL A 227 8.08 -18.89 -9.14
C VAL A 227 8.50 -18.48 -7.74
N ALA A 228 8.62 -17.19 -7.48
CA ALA A 228 8.90 -16.68 -6.15
C ALA A 228 7.65 -16.75 -5.26
N ILE A 229 7.79 -17.26 -4.03
CA ILE A 229 6.74 -17.21 -3.00
C ILE A 229 7.16 -16.17 -1.99
N LEU A 230 6.41 -15.06 -1.90
CA LEU A 230 6.72 -13.99 -0.95
C LEU A 230 6.31 -14.40 0.45
N ALA A 231 7.22 -14.28 1.42
CA ALA A 231 6.99 -14.71 2.79
C ALA A 231 7.53 -13.70 3.82
N SER A 232 6.71 -13.40 4.83
CA SER A 232 7.10 -12.56 5.96
C SER A 232 8.15 -13.27 6.81
N ASN A 233 9.12 -12.50 7.32
CA ASN A 233 10.11 -12.98 8.27
C ASN A 233 9.56 -13.26 9.69
N GLN A 234 8.27 -13.04 9.90
CA GLN A 234 7.58 -13.31 11.17
C GLN A 234 6.87 -14.68 11.21
N LEU A 235 6.99 -15.48 10.14
CA LEU A 235 6.34 -16.78 10.06
C LEU A 235 6.99 -17.78 11.03
N LEU A 236 6.13 -18.53 11.71
CA LEU A 236 6.52 -19.62 12.61
C LEU A 236 6.44 -20.97 11.90
N LYS A 237 6.99 -22.02 12.53
CA LYS A 237 6.99 -23.40 12.05
C LYS A 237 5.66 -23.81 11.40
N LYS A 238 4.54 -23.64 12.12
CA LYS A 238 3.20 -24.07 11.63
C LYS A 238 2.80 -23.38 10.33
N ASP A 239 3.15 -22.09 10.21
CA ASP A 239 2.82 -21.29 9.03
C ASP A 239 3.68 -21.68 7.83
N LEU A 240 4.95 -22.02 8.10
CA LEU A 240 5.90 -22.47 7.08
C LEU A 240 5.55 -23.85 6.56
N VAL A 241 5.22 -24.82 7.44
CA VAL A 241 4.75 -26.15 7.04
C VAL A 241 3.55 -26.05 6.09
N TYR A 242 2.57 -25.23 6.46
CA TYR A 242 1.40 -25.00 5.60
C TYR A 242 1.82 -24.42 4.23
N ARG A 243 2.65 -23.38 4.23
CA ARG A 243 3.08 -22.70 2.99
C ARG A 243 3.92 -23.58 2.08
N PHE A 244 4.84 -24.34 2.63
CA PHE A 244 5.63 -25.28 1.86
C PHE A 244 4.75 -26.29 1.13
N ARG A 245 3.82 -26.92 1.85
CA ARG A 245 2.91 -27.91 1.28
C ARG A 245 1.91 -27.31 0.31
N ALA A 246 1.26 -26.22 0.70
CA ALA A 246 0.22 -25.60 -0.12
C ALA A 246 0.76 -25.03 -1.44
N ALA A 247 1.97 -24.47 -1.43
CA ALA A 247 2.62 -23.97 -2.64
C ALA A 247 3.47 -25.02 -3.35
N GLY A 248 3.75 -26.18 -2.74
CA GLY A 248 4.67 -27.17 -3.27
C GLY A 248 6.08 -26.60 -3.44
N ALA A 249 6.58 -25.92 -2.42
CA ALA A 249 7.90 -25.27 -2.46
C ALA A 249 9.02 -26.32 -2.58
N LYS A 250 9.99 -26.05 -3.44
CA LYS A 250 11.18 -26.88 -3.66
C LYS A 250 12.42 -26.36 -2.91
N ALA A 251 12.48 -25.05 -2.74
CA ALA A 251 13.60 -24.36 -2.11
C ALA A 251 13.12 -23.23 -1.21
N VAL A 252 13.95 -22.85 -0.26
CA VAL A 252 13.77 -21.67 0.58
C VAL A 252 15.03 -20.82 0.59
N LEU A 253 14.87 -19.52 0.37
CA LEU A 253 15.89 -18.50 0.55
C LEU A 253 15.49 -17.66 1.76
N CYS A 254 16.26 -17.73 2.84
CA CYS A 254 15.92 -17.21 4.15
C CYS A 254 16.99 -16.25 4.67
N THR A 255 16.60 -15.25 5.45
CA THR A 255 17.54 -14.42 6.18
C THR A 255 18.11 -15.15 7.39
N ALA A 256 19.39 -14.93 7.70
CA ALA A 256 20.02 -15.39 8.95
C ALA A 256 19.57 -14.55 10.16
N THR A 257 18.95 -13.37 9.92
CA THR A 257 18.57 -12.43 10.98
C THR A 257 17.40 -12.97 11.81
N GLY A 258 17.53 -12.91 13.12
CA GLY A 258 16.50 -13.33 14.09
C GLY A 258 16.33 -14.85 14.12
N ASP A 259 15.09 -15.30 14.30
CA ASP A 259 14.74 -16.73 14.45
C ASP A 259 14.30 -17.41 13.14
N CYS A 260 14.39 -16.68 12.01
CA CYS A 260 13.84 -17.15 10.73
C CYS A 260 14.40 -18.51 10.29
N ALA A 261 15.72 -18.66 10.28
CA ALA A 261 16.36 -19.90 9.85
C ALA A 261 16.00 -21.10 10.77
N HIS A 262 15.90 -20.87 12.08
CA HIS A 262 15.47 -21.91 13.02
C HIS A 262 14.02 -22.33 12.80
N GLN A 263 13.10 -21.38 12.58
CA GLN A 263 11.71 -21.71 12.26
C GLN A 263 11.57 -22.50 10.96
N VAL A 264 12.42 -22.19 9.97
CA VAL A 264 12.49 -22.97 8.72
C VAL A 264 13.00 -24.38 9.00
N GLU A 265 14.06 -24.56 9.78
CA GLU A 265 14.58 -25.90 10.13
C GLU A 265 13.50 -26.77 10.78
N LEU A 266 12.81 -26.23 11.78
CA LEU A 266 11.71 -26.93 12.43
C LEU A 266 10.58 -27.33 11.44
N ALA A 267 10.33 -26.49 10.44
CA ALA A 267 9.33 -26.81 9.41
C ALA A 267 9.81 -27.87 8.42
N LEU A 268 11.11 -27.89 8.10
CA LEU A 268 11.71 -28.86 7.19
C LEU A 268 11.70 -30.28 7.74
N GLU A 269 11.64 -30.48 9.05
CA GLU A 269 11.42 -31.80 9.67
C GLU A 269 10.12 -32.47 9.19
N GLU A 270 9.11 -31.65 8.88
CA GLU A 270 7.80 -32.08 8.39
C GLU A 270 7.64 -31.97 6.86
N CYS A 271 8.57 -31.27 6.18
CA CYS A 271 8.49 -30.95 4.74
C CYS A 271 9.78 -31.40 4.01
N PRO A 272 10.07 -32.71 3.92
CA PRO A 272 11.28 -33.21 3.29
C PRO A 272 11.35 -32.94 1.77
N GLU A 273 10.23 -32.56 1.16
CA GLU A 273 10.14 -32.15 -0.24
C GLU A 273 10.88 -30.83 -0.53
N VAL A 274 11.12 -29.99 0.47
CA VAL A 274 11.93 -28.78 0.35
C VAL A 274 13.39 -29.14 0.49
N THR A 275 14.05 -29.43 -0.63
CA THR A 275 15.38 -30.04 -0.65
C THR A 275 16.53 -29.03 -0.59
N THR A 276 16.26 -27.76 -0.88
CA THR A 276 17.29 -26.72 -0.98
C THR A 276 17.00 -25.57 0.00
N ARG A 277 17.96 -25.35 0.92
CA ARG A 277 17.91 -24.26 1.89
C ARG A 277 19.12 -23.34 1.71
N ILE A 278 18.84 -22.06 1.51
CA ILE A 278 19.84 -21.04 1.19
C ILE A 278 19.70 -19.90 2.20
N LEU A 279 20.81 -19.44 2.73
CA LEU A 279 20.85 -18.39 3.73
C LEU A 279 21.42 -17.09 3.14
N VAL A 280 20.88 -15.97 3.58
CA VAL A 280 21.30 -14.62 3.25
C VAL A 280 21.72 -13.89 4.53
N ASP A 281 22.76 -13.08 4.45
CA ASP A 281 23.27 -12.23 5.53
C ASP A 281 23.72 -13.02 6.77
N GLY A 282 24.48 -14.11 6.54
CA GLY A 282 25.08 -14.93 7.57
C GLY A 282 25.39 -16.36 7.13
N GLU A 283 25.93 -17.14 8.07
CA GLU A 283 26.29 -18.53 7.89
C GLU A 283 25.60 -19.43 8.91
N ARG A 284 25.27 -20.66 8.52
CA ARG A 284 24.66 -21.65 9.40
C ARG A 284 24.95 -23.06 8.88
N GLU A 285 25.29 -23.96 9.78
CA GLU A 285 25.59 -25.35 9.43
C GLU A 285 24.42 -26.00 8.67
N GLY A 286 24.76 -26.67 7.58
CA GLY A 286 23.78 -27.33 6.71
C GLY A 286 22.99 -26.39 5.78
N TRP A 287 23.26 -25.09 5.77
CA TRP A 287 22.72 -24.13 4.83
C TRP A 287 23.78 -23.74 3.79
N ARG A 288 23.29 -23.38 2.59
CA ARG A 288 24.13 -22.76 1.58
C ARG A 288 24.19 -21.26 1.80
N SER A 289 25.33 -20.65 1.56
CA SER A 289 25.49 -19.21 1.63
C SER A 289 25.17 -18.58 0.27
N PHE A 290 24.07 -17.81 0.19
CA PHE A 290 23.77 -17.07 -1.04
C PHE A 290 24.89 -16.09 -1.36
N ASP A 291 25.32 -15.31 -0.35
CA ASP A 291 26.25 -14.20 -0.54
C ASP A 291 27.63 -14.61 -1.04
N GLU A 292 28.06 -15.80 -0.70
CA GLU A 292 29.36 -16.34 -1.15
C GLU A 292 29.22 -17.08 -2.48
N GLU A 293 28.24 -18.00 -2.57
CA GLU A 293 28.17 -18.95 -3.66
C GLU A 293 27.78 -18.29 -5.00
N TYR A 294 26.74 -17.41 -5.03
CA TYR A 294 26.27 -16.85 -6.31
C TYR A 294 27.33 -15.99 -7.01
N ARG A 295 28.25 -15.39 -6.26
CA ARG A 295 29.31 -14.53 -6.80
C ARG A 295 30.33 -15.31 -7.64
N MET A 296 30.45 -16.62 -7.43
CA MET A 296 31.38 -17.48 -8.17
C MET A 296 30.88 -17.82 -9.57
N PHE A 297 29.62 -17.55 -9.86
CA PHE A 297 29.02 -17.87 -11.16
C PHE A 297 29.23 -16.75 -12.18
N ARG A 298 29.05 -17.11 -13.47
CA ARG A 298 29.21 -16.18 -14.59
C ARG A 298 28.21 -15.01 -14.48
N SER A 299 28.66 -13.82 -14.87
CA SER A 299 27.85 -12.59 -14.92
C SER A 299 26.97 -12.47 -16.17
N THR A 300 27.08 -13.42 -17.10
CA THR A 300 26.21 -13.58 -18.26
C THR A 300 25.28 -14.77 -18.05
N TYR A 301 24.03 -14.63 -18.45
CA TYR A 301 23.04 -15.70 -18.39
C TYR A 301 22.47 -15.99 -19.76
N THR A 302 22.39 -17.26 -20.10
CA THR A 302 21.74 -17.74 -21.33
C THR A 302 20.74 -18.83 -20.91
N PRO A 303 19.47 -18.73 -21.27
CA PRO A 303 18.49 -19.78 -21.04
C PRO A 303 18.98 -21.13 -21.57
N MET A 304 18.63 -22.21 -20.90
CA MET A 304 19.02 -23.55 -21.34
C MET A 304 18.37 -23.87 -22.70
N LYS A 305 19.11 -24.56 -23.57
CA LYS A 305 18.67 -24.87 -24.94
C LYS A 305 17.34 -25.61 -25.03
N ASN A 306 16.96 -26.33 -23.98
CA ASN A 306 15.75 -27.15 -23.92
C ASN A 306 14.63 -26.50 -23.09
N GLU A 307 14.82 -25.29 -22.59
CA GLU A 307 13.81 -24.54 -21.83
C GLU A 307 13.31 -23.37 -22.66
N SER A 308 11.99 -23.21 -22.73
CA SER A 308 11.40 -22.02 -23.32
C SER A 308 11.65 -20.80 -22.45
N ARG A 309 11.82 -19.64 -23.06
CA ARG A 309 11.89 -18.36 -22.35
C ARG A 309 10.66 -18.22 -21.43
N PRO A 310 10.86 -17.87 -20.15
CA PRO A 310 9.73 -17.51 -19.29
C PRO A 310 9.14 -16.19 -19.75
N GLU A 311 7.83 -16.16 -19.99
CA GLU A 311 7.15 -14.95 -20.52
C GLU A 311 5.64 -15.04 -20.37
N GLY A 312 4.96 -13.92 -20.52
CA GLY A 312 3.52 -13.82 -20.66
C GLY A 312 2.74 -14.43 -19.50
N GLU A 313 2.06 -15.52 -19.77
CA GLU A 313 1.18 -16.20 -18.82
C GLU A 313 1.92 -17.21 -17.91
N ASP A 314 3.23 -17.42 -18.08
CA ASP A 314 4.00 -18.18 -17.11
C ASP A 314 3.91 -17.55 -15.72
N LEU A 315 3.85 -18.38 -14.67
CA LEU A 315 3.78 -17.88 -13.30
C LEU A 315 5.09 -17.16 -12.90
N LEU A 316 4.95 -15.98 -12.34
CA LEU A 316 6.04 -15.12 -11.91
C LEU A 316 6.28 -15.20 -10.40
N PHE A 317 5.23 -14.97 -9.63
CA PHE A 317 5.27 -15.07 -8.18
C PHE A 317 3.92 -15.44 -7.58
N MET A 318 3.96 -15.82 -6.32
CA MET A 318 2.83 -16.17 -5.49
C MET A 318 2.86 -15.38 -4.19
N VAL A 319 1.67 -15.03 -3.68
CA VAL A 319 1.55 -14.37 -2.38
C VAL A 319 0.40 -14.97 -1.59
N PHE A 320 0.64 -15.24 -0.32
CA PHE A 320 -0.38 -15.71 0.60
C PHE A 320 -1.23 -14.53 1.07
N THR A 321 -2.55 -14.66 0.91
CA THR A 321 -3.54 -13.66 1.33
C THR A 321 -4.37 -14.20 2.49
N SER A 322 -4.87 -13.33 3.37
CA SER A 322 -5.80 -13.71 4.43
C SER A 322 -7.10 -14.19 3.80
N GLY A 323 -7.40 -15.49 3.98
CA GLY A 323 -8.68 -16.06 3.54
C GLY A 323 -9.74 -15.91 4.63
N THR A 324 -10.98 -15.62 4.24
CA THR A 324 -12.14 -15.56 5.13
C THR A 324 -12.54 -16.93 5.69
N THR A 325 -12.00 -18.02 5.15
CA THR A 325 -12.40 -19.41 5.43
C THR A 325 -11.35 -20.23 6.21
N GLY A 326 -10.41 -19.58 6.92
CA GLY A 326 -9.42 -20.25 7.77
C GLY A 326 -7.98 -20.16 7.25
N TYR A 327 -7.54 -21.06 6.37
CA TYR A 327 -6.15 -21.01 5.87
C TYR A 327 -5.94 -19.96 4.77
N PRO A 328 -4.77 -19.30 4.72
CA PRO A 328 -4.43 -18.34 3.68
C PRO A 328 -4.54 -18.96 2.27
N LYS A 329 -5.12 -18.21 1.32
CA LYS A 329 -5.12 -18.56 -0.11
C LYS A 329 -3.83 -18.10 -0.77
N ILE A 330 -3.49 -18.65 -1.92
CA ILE A 330 -2.26 -18.32 -2.65
C ILE A 330 -2.62 -17.61 -3.96
N ALA A 331 -2.62 -16.28 -3.96
CA ALA A 331 -2.82 -15.52 -5.18
C ALA A 331 -1.61 -15.68 -6.12
N THR A 332 -1.87 -15.83 -7.42
CA THR A 332 -0.84 -16.08 -8.43
C THR A 332 -0.73 -14.92 -9.40
N HIS A 333 0.48 -14.57 -9.77
CA HIS A 333 0.76 -13.55 -10.78
C HIS A 333 1.68 -14.06 -11.86
N THR A 334 1.43 -13.62 -13.09
CA THR A 334 2.18 -14.00 -14.30
C THR A 334 3.17 -12.92 -14.70
N HIS A 335 3.99 -13.20 -15.70
CA HIS A 335 4.95 -12.22 -16.23
C HIS A 335 4.28 -10.96 -16.82
N THR A 336 2.96 -10.95 -17.04
CA THR A 336 2.22 -9.74 -17.43
C THR A 336 1.92 -8.78 -16.27
N TYR A 337 1.98 -9.25 -15.02
CA TYR A 337 1.67 -8.45 -13.82
C TYR A 337 2.49 -7.16 -13.71
N PRO A 338 3.80 -7.15 -13.95
CA PRO A 338 4.61 -5.93 -13.89
C PRO A 338 4.12 -4.80 -14.80
N LEU A 339 3.54 -5.14 -15.96
CA LEU A 339 2.98 -4.15 -16.90
C LEU A 339 1.84 -3.35 -16.28
N GLY A 340 0.99 -4.00 -15.45
CA GLY A 340 -0.10 -3.33 -14.73
C GLY A 340 0.41 -2.28 -13.74
N HIS A 341 1.62 -2.41 -13.24
CA HIS A 341 2.24 -1.43 -12.33
C HIS A 341 2.71 -0.15 -13.02
N PHE A 342 2.65 -0.08 -14.34
CA PHE A 342 2.88 1.18 -15.04
C PHE A 342 1.92 2.27 -14.57
N VAL A 343 0.63 1.92 -14.43
CA VAL A 343 -0.39 2.86 -13.93
C VAL A 343 -0.09 3.26 -12.48
N THR A 344 0.26 2.28 -11.63
CA THR A 344 0.61 2.51 -10.24
C THR A 344 1.80 3.46 -10.08
N ALA A 345 2.86 3.26 -10.87
CA ALA A 345 4.09 4.03 -10.74
C ALA A 345 4.02 5.40 -11.41
N ARG A 346 3.53 5.45 -12.68
CA ARG A 346 3.55 6.67 -13.47
C ARG A 346 2.47 7.67 -13.05
N TYR A 347 1.26 7.20 -12.78
CA TYR A 347 0.10 8.09 -12.56
C TYR A 347 -0.33 8.22 -11.11
N TRP A 348 0.05 7.28 -10.25
CA TRP A 348 -0.29 7.37 -8.83
C TRP A 348 0.92 7.69 -7.95
N HIS A 349 2.02 6.93 -8.04
CA HIS A 349 3.26 7.27 -7.33
C HIS A 349 3.99 8.47 -7.96
N MET A 350 3.67 8.80 -9.22
CA MET A 350 4.34 9.85 -10.00
C MET A 350 5.87 9.71 -9.98
N VAL A 351 6.34 8.49 -10.21
CA VAL A 351 7.77 8.17 -10.22
C VAL A 351 8.48 9.00 -11.28
N ASP A 352 9.50 9.74 -10.82
CA ASP A 352 10.41 10.47 -11.69
C ASP A 352 11.49 9.50 -12.22
N PRO A 353 11.72 9.38 -13.54
CA PRO A 353 12.80 8.56 -14.09
C PRO A 353 14.19 8.92 -13.54
N ASN A 354 14.39 10.17 -13.11
CA ASN A 354 15.64 10.64 -12.52
C ASN A 354 15.57 10.80 -11.00
N GLY A 355 14.45 10.38 -10.39
CA GLY A 355 14.17 10.50 -8.97
C GLY A 355 14.45 9.22 -8.18
N LEU A 356 14.15 9.31 -6.90
CA LEU A 356 14.29 8.23 -5.94
C LEU A 356 12.96 8.01 -5.21
N HIS A 357 12.37 6.83 -5.35
CA HIS A 357 11.10 6.47 -4.75
C HIS A 357 11.28 5.64 -3.48
N LEU A 358 10.65 6.06 -2.39
CA LEU A 358 10.57 5.28 -1.14
C LEU A 358 9.16 4.74 -0.92
N THR A 359 9.02 3.43 -0.81
CA THR A 359 7.81 2.79 -0.24
C THR A 359 8.16 2.08 1.06
N ILE A 360 7.41 2.34 2.12
CA ILE A 360 7.52 1.57 3.37
C ILE A 360 6.62 0.35 3.26
N SER A 361 7.24 -0.79 3.04
CA SER A 361 6.62 -2.12 3.04
C SER A 361 7.67 -3.19 3.27
N ASP A 362 7.27 -4.32 3.83
CA ASP A 362 8.10 -5.52 3.91
C ASP A 362 8.02 -6.31 2.60
N THR A 363 9.11 -7.00 2.24
CA THR A 363 9.23 -7.79 1.00
C THR A 363 8.37 -9.05 1.00
N GLY A 364 7.91 -9.49 2.16
CA GLY A 364 6.98 -10.62 2.30
C GLY A 364 5.53 -10.31 1.94
N TRP A 365 5.20 -9.06 1.56
CA TRP A 365 3.87 -8.60 1.21
C TRP A 365 3.77 -8.14 -0.24
N ALA A 366 2.62 -8.35 -0.86
CA ALA A 366 2.36 -7.90 -2.23
C ALA A 366 2.58 -6.38 -2.43
N LYS A 367 2.37 -5.56 -1.39
CA LYS A 367 2.62 -4.11 -1.44
C LYS A 367 4.07 -3.76 -1.81
N ALA A 368 5.04 -4.63 -1.53
CA ALA A 368 6.42 -4.41 -1.98
C ALA A 368 6.53 -4.40 -3.52
N MET A 369 5.70 -5.18 -4.21
CA MET A 369 5.66 -5.21 -5.67
C MET A 369 5.09 -3.91 -6.27
N TRP A 370 4.23 -3.22 -5.52
CA TRP A 370 3.63 -1.95 -5.94
C TRP A 370 4.61 -0.77 -5.93
N GLY A 371 5.51 -0.72 -4.95
CA GLY A 371 6.32 0.47 -4.73
C GLY A 371 7.83 0.23 -4.57
N LYS A 372 8.31 -1.01 -4.71
CA LYS A 372 9.73 -1.32 -4.50
C LYS A 372 10.37 -2.16 -5.61
N LEU A 373 9.71 -2.32 -6.75
CA LEU A 373 10.28 -3.13 -7.82
C LEU A 373 9.70 -2.77 -9.18
N TYR A 374 8.54 -3.34 -9.53
CA TYR A 374 8.12 -3.44 -10.94
C TYR A 374 7.80 -2.08 -11.57
N GLY A 375 6.89 -1.33 -11.00
CA GLY A 375 6.46 -0.06 -11.58
C GLY A 375 7.56 0.97 -11.62
N GLN A 376 8.38 1.06 -10.56
CA GLN A 376 9.48 2.02 -10.45
C GLN A 376 10.52 1.79 -11.53
N TRP A 377 10.99 0.55 -11.68
CA TRP A 377 11.98 0.22 -12.71
C TRP A 377 11.39 0.23 -14.12
N LEU A 378 10.10 -0.11 -14.28
CA LEU A 378 9.41 0.03 -15.57
C LEU A 378 9.35 1.50 -16.01
N CYS A 379 9.14 2.43 -15.07
CA CYS A 379 9.20 3.86 -15.30
C CYS A 379 10.63 4.43 -15.19
N GLU A 380 11.65 3.56 -15.19
CA GLU A 380 13.07 3.90 -15.18
C GLU A 380 13.55 4.68 -13.93
N GLY A 381 12.72 4.77 -12.89
CA GLY A 381 13.04 5.42 -11.62
C GLY A 381 13.79 4.50 -10.66
N ALA A 382 14.63 5.08 -9.81
CA ALA A 382 15.34 4.33 -8.78
C ALA A 382 14.48 4.11 -7.54
N ILE A 383 14.73 3.00 -6.83
CA ILE A 383 14.11 2.70 -5.54
C ILE A 383 15.06 3.00 -4.38
N PHE A 384 14.51 3.58 -3.32
CA PHE A 384 15.20 3.70 -2.03
C PHE A 384 14.74 2.58 -1.10
N VAL A 385 15.67 1.83 -0.57
CA VAL A 385 15.42 0.72 0.34
C VAL A 385 16.16 0.96 1.64
N TYR A 386 15.43 1.07 2.74
CA TYR A 386 15.99 1.10 4.08
C TYR A 386 15.60 -0.16 4.82
N ASP A 387 16.60 -0.95 5.22
CA ASP A 387 16.42 -2.16 6.03
C ASP A 387 16.55 -1.81 7.51
N PHE A 388 15.40 -1.71 8.18
CA PHE A 388 15.30 -1.41 9.62
C PHE A 388 14.68 -2.59 10.39
N ASP A 389 15.02 -2.73 11.64
CA ASP A 389 14.42 -3.76 12.51
C ASP A 389 13.02 -3.34 12.98
N ARG A 390 12.90 -2.11 13.45
CA ARG A 390 11.65 -1.48 13.88
C ARG A 390 11.50 -0.14 13.17
N PHE A 391 10.29 0.18 12.74
CA PHE A 391 10.01 1.49 12.18
C PHE A 391 10.24 2.60 13.22
N SER A 392 10.99 3.62 12.81
CA SER A 392 11.22 4.85 13.55
C SER A 392 11.05 6.02 12.60
N ALA A 393 10.09 6.90 12.88
CA ALA A 393 9.90 8.11 12.09
C ALA A 393 11.12 9.02 12.16
N ALA A 394 11.70 9.19 13.36
CA ALA A 394 12.91 9.99 13.56
C ALA A 394 14.13 9.49 12.77
N ASP A 395 14.20 8.19 12.48
CA ASP A 395 15.26 7.62 11.64
C ASP A 395 15.04 7.87 10.13
N ILE A 396 13.79 7.87 9.69
CA ILE A 396 13.44 7.94 8.25
C ILE A 396 13.33 9.40 7.79
N LEU A 397 12.76 10.28 8.59
CA LEU A 397 12.52 11.68 8.22
C LEU A 397 13.79 12.42 7.73
N PRO A 398 14.97 12.29 8.36
CA PRO A 398 16.20 12.92 7.85
C PRO A 398 16.67 12.36 6.50
N MET A 399 16.26 11.12 6.16
CA MET A 399 16.70 10.46 4.93
C MET A 399 16.10 11.11 3.68
N PHE A 400 14.91 11.73 3.78
CA PHE A 400 14.28 12.39 2.64
C PHE A 400 15.21 13.44 2.03
N LYS A 401 15.71 14.36 2.83
CA LYS A 401 16.65 15.38 2.36
C LYS A 401 18.01 14.81 2.03
N LYS A 402 18.54 13.96 2.92
CA LYS A 402 19.91 13.39 2.77
C LYS A 402 20.08 12.70 1.42
N TYR A 403 19.07 11.93 0.98
CA TYR A 403 19.14 11.12 -0.24
C TYR A 403 18.34 11.70 -1.40
N ASN A 404 17.73 12.87 -1.22
CA ASN A 404 16.86 13.50 -2.21
C ASN A 404 15.74 12.56 -2.68
N ILE A 405 14.99 11.97 -1.71
CA ILE A 405 13.85 11.11 -2.02
C ILE A 405 12.73 11.99 -2.58
N THR A 406 12.30 11.69 -3.81
CA THR A 406 11.37 12.54 -4.58
C THR A 406 9.92 12.16 -4.44
N THR A 407 9.64 10.87 -4.29
CA THR A 407 8.27 10.37 -4.11
C THR A 407 8.20 9.34 -2.99
N PHE A 408 7.08 9.33 -2.28
CA PHE A 408 6.93 8.55 -1.06
C PHE A 408 5.60 7.82 -0.98
N CYS A 409 5.62 6.56 -0.52
CA CYS A 409 4.44 5.77 -0.22
C CYS A 409 4.58 5.04 1.12
N ALA A 410 3.54 5.11 1.94
CA ALA A 410 3.46 4.34 3.17
C ALA A 410 2.00 3.96 3.50
N PRO A 411 1.76 2.97 4.40
CA PRO A 411 0.43 2.75 4.95
C PRO A 411 0.07 3.85 5.97
N PRO A 412 -1.23 4.08 6.22
CA PRO A 412 -1.72 5.07 7.18
C PRO A 412 -1.07 4.97 8.56
N THR A 413 -0.85 3.77 9.05
CA THR A 413 -0.17 3.53 10.33
C THR A 413 1.22 4.17 10.39
N MET A 414 2.00 4.15 9.30
CA MET A 414 3.34 4.76 9.27
C MET A 414 3.26 6.29 9.24
N TYR A 415 2.30 6.84 8.49
CA TYR A 415 2.04 8.28 8.52
C TYR A 415 1.59 8.75 9.91
N ARG A 416 0.78 7.96 10.63
CA ARG A 416 0.41 8.25 12.04
C ARG A 416 1.64 8.32 12.97
N PHE A 417 2.66 7.51 12.74
CA PHE A 417 3.91 7.64 13.49
C PHE A 417 4.70 8.90 13.08
N MET A 418 4.72 9.22 11.78
CA MET A 418 5.46 10.39 11.29
C MET A 418 4.87 11.70 11.79
N ILE A 419 3.54 11.86 11.80
CA ILE A 419 2.89 13.10 12.27
C ILE A 419 2.96 13.30 13.80
N LYS A 420 3.40 12.29 14.56
CA LYS A 420 3.72 12.46 15.99
C LYS A 420 5.07 13.16 16.22
N GLU A 421 5.93 13.17 15.21
CA GLU A 421 7.16 13.97 15.22
C GLU A 421 6.82 15.42 14.81
N ASP A 422 7.66 16.37 15.25
CA ASP A 422 7.59 17.72 14.72
C ASP A 422 8.11 17.72 13.27
N LEU A 423 7.21 17.52 12.32
CA LEU A 423 7.57 17.50 10.89
C LEU A 423 8.21 18.80 10.41
N GLY A 424 7.96 19.94 11.10
CA GLY A 424 8.57 21.24 10.79
C GLY A 424 10.06 21.28 11.10
N ALA A 425 10.56 20.36 11.94
CA ALA A 425 11.99 20.25 12.26
C ALA A 425 12.79 19.52 11.15
N TYR A 426 12.13 18.93 10.16
CA TYR A 426 12.76 18.16 9.08
C TYR A 426 12.58 18.84 7.72
N ASP A 427 13.63 18.83 6.91
CA ASP A 427 13.53 19.29 5.52
C ASP A 427 12.95 18.20 4.62
N LEU A 428 11.66 18.31 4.33
CA LEU A 428 10.90 17.41 3.46
C LEU A 428 10.72 17.97 2.04
N SER A 429 11.42 19.05 1.68
CA SER A 429 11.26 19.75 0.39
C SER A 429 11.64 18.94 -0.84
N SER A 430 12.36 17.82 -0.67
CA SER A 430 12.67 16.90 -1.77
C SER A 430 11.46 16.08 -2.23
N ILE A 431 10.44 15.90 -1.38
CA ILE A 431 9.25 15.12 -1.72
C ILE A 431 8.34 15.99 -2.60
N HIS A 432 8.04 15.50 -3.79
CA HIS A 432 7.11 16.15 -4.72
C HIS A 432 5.73 15.52 -4.69
N HIS A 433 5.63 14.26 -4.25
CA HIS A 433 4.38 13.51 -4.26
C HIS A 433 4.37 12.45 -3.17
N ALA A 434 3.22 12.29 -2.51
CA ALA A 434 3.02 11.33 -1.44
C ALA A 434 1.74 10.52 -1.64
N THR A 435 1.86 9.19 -1.53
CA THR A 435 0.76 8.26 -1.72
C THR A 435 0.53 7.39 -0.50
N ILE A 436 -0.69 6.90 -0.36
CA ILE A 436 -1.11 6.11 0.79
C ILE A 436 -2.05 4.99 0.36
N ALA A 437 -1.84 3.79 0.86
CA ALA A 437 -2.68 2.63 0.60
C ALA A 437 -2.47 1.52 1.64
N GLY A 438 -3.44 0.59 1.70
CA GLY A 438 -3.37 -0.63 2.50
C GLY A 438 -4.28 -0.65 3.72
N GLU A 439 -4.69 0.51 4.18
CA GLU A 439 -5.68 0.74 5.23
C GLU A 439 -6.48 1.97 4.84
N ALA A 440 -7.66 2.19 5.41
CA ALA A 440 -8.41 3.42 5.19
C ALA A 440 -7.69 4.62 5.83
N LEU A 441 -7.72 5.76 5.15
CA LEU A 441 -7.04 6.97 5.57
C LEU A 441 -7.90 7.74 6.59
N ASN A 442 -7.36 7.92 7.78
CA ASN A 442 -7.95 8.84 8.75
C ASN A 442 -7.75 10.30 8.26
N PRO A 443 -8.83 11.12 8.20
CA PRO A 443 -8.75 12.51 7.76
C PRO A 443 -7.72 13.36 8.50
N GLU A 444 -7.50 13.13 9.79
CA GLU A 444 -6.53 13.84 10.60
C GLU A 444 -5.09 13.65 10.08
N VAL A 445 -4.74 12.42 9.70
CA VAL A 445 -3.42 12.13 9.11
C VAL A 445 -3.22 12.92 7.82
N PHE A 446 -4.26 13.00 6.99
CA PHE A 446 -4.22 13.81 5.76
C PHE A 446 -3.98 15.29 6.06
N HIS A 447 -4.73 15.87 6.98
CA HIS A 447 -4.67 17.30 7.29
C HIS A 447 -3.34 17.68 7.93
N GLN A 448 -2.86 16.91 8.89
CA GLN A 448 -1.57 17.18 9.56
C GLN A 448 -0.39 17.05 8.60
N PHE A 449 -0.37 15.99 7.78
CA PHE A 449 0.69 15.83 6.79
C PHE A 449 0.67 16.96 5.76
N LYS A 450 -0.52 17.32 5.25
CA LYS A 450 -0.68 18.44 4.32
C LYS A 450 -0.27 19.78 4.92
N LYS A 451 -0.60 20.03 6.18
CA LYS A 451 -0.19 21.25 6.91
C LYS A 451 1.33 21.37 7.00
N ALA A 452 2.01 20.25 7.28
CA ALA A 452 3.47 20.24 7.47
C ALA A 452 4.26 20.29 6.15
N THR A 453 3.76 19.65 5.09
CA THR A 453 4.51 19.45 3.83
C THR A 453 3.95 20.24 2.64
N GLY A 454 2.71 20.71 2.72
CA GLY A 454 1.96 21.27 1.59
C GLY A 454 1.41 20.21 0.64
N LEU A 455 1.76 18.93 0.81
CA LEU A 455 1.37 17.83 -0.07
C LEU A 455 0.08 17.16 0.39
N SER A 456 -0.79 16.87 -0.56
CA SER A 456 -1.95 16.00 -0.33
C SER A 456 -1.53 14.54 -0.38
N LEU A 457 -2.05 13.71 0.53
CA LEU A 457 -1.89 12.26 0.46
C LEU A 457 -2.84 11.70 -0.60
N MET A 458 -2.29 11.06 -1.61
CA MET A 458 -3.06 10.47 -2.72
C MET A 458 -3.37 9.02 -2.39
N GLU A 459 -4.61 8.75 -1.99
CA GLU A 459 -5.05 7.41 -1.63
C GLU A 459 -5.21 6.52 -2.86
N GLY A 460 -4.90 5.23 -2.70
CA GLY A 460 -5.08 4.22 -3.73
C GLY A 460 -5.53 2.89 -3.13
N PHE A 461 -6.40 2.19 -3.85
CA PHE A 461 -6.97 0.90 -3.47
C PHE A 461 -6.64 -0.19 -4.48
N GLY A 462 -6.41 -1.36 -3.96
CA GLY A 462 -6.22 -2.62 -4.65
C GLY A 462 -5.93 -3.72 -3.64
N GLN A 463 -5.67 -4.91 -4.12
CA GLN A 463 -5.52 -6.10 -3.29
C GLN A 463 -4.21 -6.81 -3.60
N SER A 464 -3.89 -7.87 -2.84
CA SER A 464 -2.78 -8.78 -3.19
C SER A 464 -2.99 -9.44 -4.56
N GLU A 465 -4.22 -9.57 -4.99
CA GLU A 465 -4.66 -10.15 -6.25
C GLU A 465 -4.59 -9.17 -7.44
N THR A 466 -4.35 -7.87 -7.18
CA THR A 466 -4.40 -6.84 -8.23
C THR A 466 -3.22 -5.87 -8.13
N THR A 467 -3.05 -5.04 -9.16
CA THR A 467 -2.36 -3.75 -9.01
C THR A 467 -3.39 -2.70 -8.54
N MET A 468 -3.05 -1.42 -8.55
CA MET A 468 -3.98 -0.36 -8.17
C MET A 468 -5.20 -0.33 -9.11
N MET A 469 -6.40 -0.50 -8.55
CA MET A 469 -7.67 -0.48 -9.29
C MET A 469 -8.39 0.86 -9.21
N ILE A 470 -8.31 1.49 -8.04
CA ILE A 470 -8.96 2.77 -7.75
C ILE A 470 -7.90 3.66 -7.10
N GLY A 471 -7.84 4.92 -7.46
CA GLY A 471 -6.86 5.82 -6.85
C GLY A 471 -7.06 7.28 -7.22
N ASN A 472 -6.43 8.14 -6.43
CA ASN A 472 -6.26 9.55 -6.75
C ASN A 472 -5.00 9.69 -7.61
N THR A 473 -5.17 9.78 -8.92
CA THR A 473 -4.07 9.83 -9.89
C THR A 473 -3.73 11.26 -10.30
N LEU A 474 -2.69 11.40 -11.11
CA LEU A 474 -2.28 12.67 -11.69
C LEU A 474 -3.48 13.44 -12.28
N GLY A 475 -3.56 14.74 -12.01
CA GLY A 475 -4.65 15.63 -12.44
C GLY A 475 -5.87 15.62 -11.52
N MET A 476 -5.94 14.75 -10.50
CA MET A 476 -7.06 14.68 -9.57
C MET A 476 -6.82 15.50 -8.29
N THR A 477 -7.91 16.07 -7.78
CA THR A 477 -7.96 16.62 -6.41
C THR A 477 -8.54 15.55 -5.50
N PRO A 478 -7.79 15.06 -4.48
CA PRO A 478 -8.30 14.02 -3.62
C PRO A 478 -9.44 14.53 -2.73
N LYS A 479 -10.50 13.73 -2.60
CA LYS A 479 -11.52 13.90 -1.57
C LYS A 479 -11.09 13.08 -0.37
N VAL A 480 -10.91 13.72 0.78
CA VAL A 480 -10.39 13.07 2.00
C VAL A 480 -11.31 11.94 2.44
N GLY A 481 -10.75 10.75 2.66
CA GLY A 481 -11.50 9.54 2.98
C GLY A 481 -12.05 8.77 1.77
N SER A 482 -11.89 9.29 0.55
CA SER A 482 -12.21 8.57 -0.67
C SER A 482 -10.98 7.85 -1.24
N MET A 483 -11.17 6.63 -1.70
CA MET A 483 -10.13 5.87 -2.41
C MET A 483 -9.73 6.49 -3.76
N GLY A 484 -10.49 7.47 -4.29
CA GLY A 484 -10.31 8.04 -5.62
C GLY A 484 -11.28 7.47 -6.66
N LYS A 485 -10.85 7.38 -7.91
CA LYS A 485 -11.64 6.88 -9.04
C LYS A 485 -11.01 5.63 -9.66
N PRO A 486 -11.80 4.78 -10.34
CA PRO A 486 -11.27 3.67 -11.13
C PRO A 486 -10.21 4.13 -12.13
N VAL A 487 -9.13 3.35 -12.25
CA VAL A 487 -8.09 3.62 -13.25
C VAL A 487 -8.41 2.91 -14.58
N PRO A 488 -8.04 3.46 -15.74
CA PRO A 488 -8.37 2.90 -17.04
C PRO A 488 -7.86 1.48 -17.32
N LEU A 489 -6.99 0.93 -16.46
CA LEU A 489 -6.50 -0.44 -16.55
C LEU A 489 -7.58 -1.49 -16.26
N TYR A 490 -8.56 -1.14 -15.40
CA TYR A 490 -9.58 -2.05 -14.90
C TYR A 490 -10.98 -1.52 -15.21
N ASP A 491 -11.86 -2.39 -15.68
CA ASP A 491 -13.30 -2.11 -15.81
C ASP A 491 -13.97 -2.37 -14.45
N VAL A 492 -13.81 -1.40 -13.52
CA VAL A 492 -14.30 -1.50 -12.13
C VAL A 492 -15.74 -1.07 -12.07
N ASP A 493 -16.56 -1.84 -11.35
CA ASP A 493 -17.94 -1.52 -11.07
C ASP A 493 -18.31 -1.82 -9.61
N ILE A 494 -19.46 -1.33 -9.17
CA ILE A 494 -20.06 -1.68 -7.88
C ILE A 494 -21.37 -2.39 -8.17
N VAL A 495 -21.53 -3.60 -7.63
CA VAL A 495 -22.68 -4.44 -7.92
C VAL A 495 -23.44 -4.86 -6.66
N ASN A 496 -24.75 -5.08 -6.81
CA ASN A 496 -25.59 -5.69 -5.80
C ASN A 496 -25.36 -7.24 -5.76
N PRO A 497 -25.99 -7.98 -4.81
CA PRO A 497 -25.85 -9.44 -4.74
C PRO A 497 -26.30 -10.20 -5.99
N ASP A 498 -27.13 -9.60 -6.83
CA ASP A 498 -27.59 -10.17 -8.10
C ASP A 498 -26.61 -9.91 -9.27
N GLY A 499 -25.48 -9.22 -9.00
CA GLY A 499 -24.46 -8.86 -9.99
C GLY A 499 -24.84 -7.68 -10.88
N GLN A 500 -25.86 -6.91 -10.52
CA GLN A 500 -26.29 -5.73 -11.25
C GLN A 500 -25.58 -4.48 -10.70
N SER A 501 -25.19 -3.56 -11.60
CA SER A 501 -24.60 -2.28 -11.22
C SER A 501 -25.54 -1.47 -10.32
N VAL A 502 -25.00 -0.88 -9.27
CA VAL A 502 -25.75 0.00 -8.35
C VAL A 502 -25.67 1.47 -8.77
N GLY A 503 -26.61 2.27 -8.31
CA GLY A 503 -26.67 3.70 -8.53
C GLY A 503 -25.64 4.50 -7.72
N VAL A 504 -25.61 5.82 -7.94
CA VAL A 504 -24.84 6.77 -7.13
C VAL A 504 -25.39 6.78 -5.70
N GLY A 505 -24.50 6.73 -4.70
CA GLY A 505 -24.85 6.68 -3.28
C GLY A 505 -25.30 5.31 -2.77
N GLU A 506 -25.41 4.30 -3.63
CA GLU A 506 -25.78 2.95 -3.25
C GLU A 506 -24.54 2.10 -2.97
N THR A 507 -24.56 1.36 -1.87
CA THR A 507 -23.48 0.45 -1.47
C THR A 507 -23.62 -0.90 -2.16
N GLY A 508 -22.49 -1.40 -2.72
CA GLY A 508 -22.37 -2.72 -3.30
C GLY A 508 -20.96 -3.26 -3.23
N GLU A 509 -20.75 -4.46 -3.77
CA GLU A 509 -19.42 -5.06 -3.87
C GLU A 509 -18.64 -4.47 -5.04
N ILE A 510 -17.37 -4.14 -4.80
CA ILE A 510 -16.44 -3.75 -5.86
C ILE A 510 -16.09 -4.98 -6.68
N VAL A 511 -16.27 -4.90 -8.00
CA VAL A 511 -15.92 -5.97 -8.94
C VAL A 511 -15.10 -5.44 -10.10
N VAL A 512 -14.36 -6.33 -10.77
CA VAL A 512 -13.72 -6.04 -12.06
C VAL A 512 -14.40 -6.89 -13.13
N ARG A 513 -14.91 -6.25 -14.17
CA ARG A 513 -15.45 -6.91 -15.36
C ARG A 513 -14.31 -7.40 -16.23
N VAL A 514 -14.35 -8.68 -16.62
CA VAL A 514 -13.29 -9.31 -17.43
C VAL A 514 -13.78 -9.87 -18.76
N ASP A 515 -14.97 -9.50 -19.19
CA ASP A 515 -15.56 -9.89 -20.48
C ASP A 515 -14.78 -9.38 -21.69
N LYS A 516 -13.99 -8.30 -21.52
CA LYS A 516 -13.06 -7.81 -22.55
C LYS A 516 -11.66 -8.43 -22.49
N GLY A 517 -11.46 -9.40 -21.60
CA GLY A 517 -10.19 -10.08 -21.34
C GLY A 517 -9.66 -9.82 -19.93
N MET A 518 -8.69 -10.63 -19.51
CA MET A 518 -8.03 -10.48 -18.20
C MET A 518 -7.07 -9.30 -18.23
N PRO A 519 -7.23 -8.29 -17.37
CA PRO A 519 -6.29 -7.18 -17.30
C PRO A 519 -4.88 -7.63 -16.90
N CYS A 520 -3.85 -7.00 -17.46
CA CYS A 520 -2.51 -7.10 -16.90
C CYS A 520 -2.51 -6.57 -15.46
N GLY A 521 -1.95 -7.35 -14.53
CA GLY A 521 -1.96 -6.99 -13.11
C GLY A 521 -3.07 -7.64 -12.29
N LEU A 522 -4.08 -8.29 -12.92
CA LEU A 522 -5.05 -9.11 -12.21
C LEU A 522 -4.54 -10.54 -12.04
N SER A 523 -4.68 -11.09 -10.83
CA SER A 523 -4.33 -12.47 -10.51
C SER A 523 -5.04 -13.46 -11.44
N ARG A 524 -4.35 -14.53 -11.82
CA ARG A 524 -4.93 -15.62 -12.59
C ARG A 524 -5.76 -16.58 -11.73
N GLY A 525 -5.86 -16.31 -10.42
CA GLY A 525 -6.62 -17.08 -9.46
C GLY A 525 -5.75 -17.57 -8.31
N TYR A 526 -6.29 -18.52 -7.57
CA TYR A 526 -5.61 -19.11 -6.41
C TYR A 526 -4.94 -20.43 -6.77
N PHE A 527 -3.68 -20.59 -6.40
CA PHE A 527 -2.92 -21.80 -6.70
C PHE A 527 -3.48 -23.03 -5.96
N ASP A 528 -3.65 -24.09 -6.71
CA ASP A 528 -3.97 -25.43 -6.19
C ASP A 528 -2.79 -26.36 -6.48
N ASN A 529 -2.09 -26.76 -5.43
CA ASN A 529 -0.90 -27.63 -5.57
C ASN A 529 -1.26 -29.04 -6.09
N ALA A 530 -2.46 -29.54 -5.79
CA ALA A 530 -2.91 -30.85 -6.28
C ALA A 530 -3.09 -30.86 -7.80
N GLN A 531 -3.52 -29.72 -8.38
CA GLN A 531 -3.65 -29.54 -9.82
C GLN A 531 -2.38 -28.92 -10.47
N GLY A 532 -1.46 -28.40 -9.67
CA GLY A 532 -0.25 -27.72 -10.14
C GLY A 532 -0.49 -26.42 -10.90
N LYS A 533 -1.66 -25.78 -10.76
CA LYS A 533 -2.07 -24.59 -11.49
C LYS A 533 -3.03 -23.71 -10.70
N PRO A 534 -3.19 -22.42 -11.10
CA PRO A 534 -4.22 -21.56 -10.54
C PRO A 534 -5.65 -22.02 -10.88
N ILE A 535 -6.54 -21.89 -9.91
CA ILE A 535 -7.98 -21.98 -10.10
C ILE A 535 -8.53 -20.57 -10.16
N SER A 536 -9.21 -20.23 -11.27
CA SER A 536 -9.75 -18.89 -11.49
C SER A 536 -10.69 -18.46 -10.37
N SER A 537 -10.53 -17.23 -9.90
CA SER A 537 -11.44 -16.55 -8.97
C SER A 537 -12.56 -15.76 -9.67
N VAL A 538 -12.55 -15.73 -11.00
CA VAL A 538 -13.59 -15.08 -11.81
C VAL A 538 -14.85 -15.93 -11.83
N ARG A 539 -15.99 -15.31 -11.57
CA ARG A 539 -17.31 -15.92 -11.64
C ARG A 539 -18.24 -15.03 -12.46
N ASN A 540 -18.94 -15.62 -13.43
CA ASN A 540 -19.89 -14.92 -14.31
C ASN A 540 -19.29 -13.67 -15.00
N GLY A 541 -18.01 -13.72 -15.43
CA GLY A 541 -17.33 -12.58 -16.05
C GLY A 541 -16.89 -11.48 -15.08
N LEU A 542 -17.02 -11.71 -13.76
CA LEU A 542 -16.65 -10.77 -12.72
C LEU A 542 -15.55 -11.36 -11.82
N TYR A 543 -14.51 -10.56 -11.55
CA TYR A 543 -13.63 -10.79 -10.42
C TYR A 543 -14.25 -10.07 -9.21
N HIS A 544 -14.54 -10.82 -8.15
CA HIS A 544 -15.13 -10.34 -6.91
C HIS A 544 -14.04 -9.99 -5.89
N THR A 545 -13.98 -8.75 -5.45
CA THR A 545 -12.97 -8.30 -4.48
C THR A 545 -13.31 -8.73 -3.05
N GLY A 546 -14.59 -8.92 -2.74
CA GLY A 546 -15.08 -9.08 -1.37
C GLY A 546 -15.06 -7.77 -0.56
N ASP A 547 -14.72 -6.66 -1.16
CA ASP A 547 -14.76 -5.31 -0.58
C ASP A 547 -16.00 -4.55 -1.05
N THR A 548 -16.61 -3.75 -0.18
CA THR A 548 -17.79 -2.95 -0.50
C THR A 548 -17.47 -1.47 -0.50
N ALA A 549 -18.15 -0.76 -1.39
CA ALA A 549 -18.03 0.68 -1.54
C ALA A 549 -19.34 1.28 -2.06
N TRP A 550 -19.42 2.58 -2.05
CA TRP A 550 -20.37 3.38 -2.82
C TRP A 550 -19.62 4.43 -3.65
N ARG A 551 -20.26 4.98 -4.67
CA ARG A 551 -19.70 6.06 -5.49
C ARG A 551 -20.51 7.32 -5.38
N ASP A 552 -19.84 8.49 -5.36
CA ASP A 552 -20.50 9.78 -5.35
C ASP A 552 -20.83 10.27 -6.78
N GLU A 553 -21.49 11.43 -6.87
CA GLU A 553 -21.88 12.08 -8.13
C GLU A 553 -20.68 12.46 -9.01
N ASP A 554 -19.52 12.71 -8.40
CA ASP A 554 -18.26 13.01 -9.12
C ASP A 554 -17.49 11.75 -9.51
N GLY A 555 -17.99 10.56 -9.17
CA GLY A 555 -17.39 9.26 -9.49
C GLY A 555 -16.26 8.83 -8.56
N TYR A 556 -16.13 9.45 -7.38
CA TYR A 556 -15.21 8.96 -6.33
C TYR A 556 -15.82 7.78 -5.60
N TYR A 557 -14.98 6.81 -5.25
CA TYR A 557 -15.34 5.59 -4.53
C TYR A 557 -14.99 5.72 -3.05
N TRP A 558 -15.95 5.34 -2.21
CA TRP A 558 -15.85 5.42 -0.76
C TRP A 558 -15.94 4.01 -0.17
N TYR A 559 -14.90 3.62 0.56
CA TYR A 559 -14.80 2.29 1.16
C TYR A 559 -15.79 2.14 2.32
N VAL A 560 -16.47 1.00 2.39
CA VAL A 560 -17.43 0.69 3.47
C VAL A 560 -16.92 -0.43 4.36
N GLY A 561 -16.37 -1.51 3.77
CA GLY A 561 -15.89 -2.66 4.53
C GLY A 561 -15.81 -3.92 3.68
N ARG A 562 -15.60 -5.06 4.35
CA ARG A 562 -15.66 -6.38 3.70
C ARG A 562 -17.10 -6.86 3.58
N VAL A 563 -17.41 -7.57 2.49
CA VAL A 563 -18.74 -8.22 2.33
C VAL A 563 -19.06 -9.15 3.50
N ASP A 564 -18.02 -9.80 4.07
CA ASP A 564 -18.13 -10.78 5.13
C ASP A 564 -18.28 -10.14 6.53
N ASP A 565 -17.81 -8.91 6.70
CA ASP A 565 -17.73 -8.19 7.99
C ASP A 565 -18.89 -7.20 8.18
N LEU A 566 -19.77 -7.05 7.18
CA LEU A 566 -20.89 -6.09 7.26
C LEU A 566 -21.90 -6.48 8.34
N ILE A 567 -22.13 -5.58 9.27
CA ILE A 567 -23.16 -5.69 10.31
C ILE A 567 -24.52 -5.43 9.66
N LYS A 568 -25.42 -6.41 9.71
CA LYS A 568 -26.81 -6.25 9.25
C LYS A 568 -27.68 -5.83 10.43
N SER A 569 -28.18 -4.60 10.41
CA SER A 569 -29.10 -4.08 11.41
C SER A 569 -30.32 -3.45 10.73
N SER A 570 -31.52 -3.98 11.04
CA SER A 570 -32.82 -3.43 10.56
C SER A 570 -32.88 -3.11 9.07
N GLY A 571 -32.20 -3.93 8.22
CA GLY A 571 -32.15 -3.73 6.75
C GLY A 571 -30.97 -2.87 6.28
N TYR A 572 -30.22 -2.27 7.19
CA TYR A 572 -28.98 -1.53 6.87
C TYR A 572 -27.78 -2.45 6.90
N ARG A 573 -26.79 -2.16 6.05
CA ARG A 573 -25.46 -2.76 6.05
C ARG A 573 -24.48 -1.71 6.51
N ILE A 574 -23.87 -1.93 7.67
CA ILE A 574 -22.95 -0.99 8.31
C ILE A 574 -21.58 -1.66 8.33
N GLY A 575 -20.60 -1.00 7.76
CA GLY A 575 -19.20 -1.44 7.83
C GLY A 575 -18.61 -1.16 9.21
N PRO A 576 -17.78 -2.07 9.76
CA PRO A 576 -17.07 -1.79 11.02
C PRO A 576 -16.32 -0.45 10.98
N PHE A 577 -15.76 -0.11 9.82
CA PHE A 577 -15.04 1.15 9.59
C PHE A 577 -15.91 2.41 9.68
N GLU A 578 -17.22 2.29 9.42
CA GLU A 578 -18.16 3.41 9.59
C GLU A 578 -18.46 3.68 11.07
N ILE A 579 -18.12 2.71 11.95
CA ILE A 579 -18.30 2.81 13.40
C ILE A 579 -17.00 3.28 14.08
N GLU A 580 -15.84 2.91 13.56
CA GLU A 580 -14.52 3.33 14.04
C GLU A 580 -14.16 4.78 13.65
#